data_ccfab80864308f3c2064ee362e508352
#
_entry.id   ccfab80864308f3c2064ee362e508352
#
_cell.length_a   1.000
_cell.length_b   1.000
_cell.length_c   1.000
_cell.angle_alpha   90.00
_cell.angle_beta   90.00
_cell.angle_gamma   90.00
#
_symmetry.space_group_name_H-M   'P 1'
#
loop_
_entity.id
_entity.type
_entity.pdbx_description
1 polymer ?
#
loop_
_entity_poly.entity_id
_entity_poly.type
_entity_poly.pdbx_seq_one_letter_code
_entity_poly.pdbx_strand_id
1 'polypeptide(L)'
;MAITAWQGQGIESPWVHQVDAAQAAVSGSHVAIATGTASGKSLAYTMPIVAAVMNDEGSALSDPCALYLAPTKALANDQARAWRDLALPGIREAVVDGDSNADERAWARRHANVVLTNPDMLHYSLLPGHERWSRLLRNLRYIVVDEAHAYRGVFGAHVSLVLRRLRRLAEHHRSSPVVIAASATSGAPERSVARLIGAPVTAITEDSSPTPERTVVLWQSPTDDGGSSATRDAAALTSAAVRQGCQVLTFLRSRRAVEYVASLVREQHAEDASTPRGSNAIAAYRGGFLAEERRALEDGLRSGSIRALATTNALELGIDIAGMDVVVTAGWPGTRSSLWQQFGRAGRGTSAALAAFVAREDPLDTYLVQHPEALTAQPFEETIFDPSNPNVLAPHLLAAAHELPISNDEHAFPENSGEVLDELGARGLLRLR
;
A
#
# COMPACT_ATOMS: atom_id res chain seq x y z
N MET A 1 -8.34 -0.27 27.82
CA MET A 1 -6.90 -0.17 27.47
C MET A 1 -6.72 0.12 25.97
N ALA A 2 -7.15 -0.74 25.05
CA ALA A 2 -7.03 -0.45 23.59
C ALA A 2 -7.77 0.83 23.16
N ILE A 3 -9.01 1.03 23.60
CA ILE A 3 -9.79 2.24 23.32
C ILE A 3 -9.05 3.49 23.82
N THR A 4 -8.49 3.45 25.02
CA THR A 4 -7.73 4.56 25.60
C THR A 4 -6.46 4.86 24.80
N ALA A 5 -5.78 3.85 24.23
CA ALA A 5 -4.62 4.04 23.38
C ALA A 5 -4.99 4.76 22.07
N TRP A 6 -6.09 4.38 21.41
CA TRP A 6 -6.59 5.05 20.23
C TRP A 6 -7.10 6.47 20.51
N GLN A 7 -7.79 6.68 21.66
CA GLN A 7 -8.18 8.03 22.09
C GLN A 7 -6.97 8.94 22.33
N GLY A 8 -5.87 8.37 22.85
CA GLY A 8 -4.59 9.09 23.00
C GLY A 8 -3.97 9.51 21.65
N GLN A 9 -4.34 8.84 20.57
CA GLN A 9 -3.96 9.21 19.20
C GLN A 9 -4.99 10.10 18.49
N GLY A 10 -6.00 10.60 19.21
CA GLY A 10 -7.04 11.47 18.66
C GLY A 10 -8.19 10.74 17.96
N ILE A 11 -8.27 9.41 18.10
CA ILE A 11 -9.37 8.62 17.55
C ILE A 11 -10.46 8.53 18.63
N GLU A 12 -11.46 9.38 18.54
CA GLU A 12 -12.58 9.41 19.51
C GLU A 12 -13.51 8.21 19.35
N SER A 13 -13.84 7.90 18.09
CA SER A 13 -14.68 6.75 17.72
C SER A 13 -14.29 6.23 16.33
N PRO A 14 -14.42 4.93 16.07
CA PRO A 14 -14.22 4.39 14.72
C PRO A 14 -15.38 4.81 13.80
N TRP A 15 -15.08 4.95 12.53
CA TRP A 15 -16.09 5.20 11.50
C TRP A 15 -16.83 3.89 11.13
N VAL A 16 -18.03 4.03 10.55
CA VAL A 16 -18.90 2.88 10.24
C VAL A 16 -18.17 1.83 9.38
N HIS A 17 -17.53 2.24 8.29
CA HIS A 17 -16.79 1.31 7.42
C HIS A 17 -15.66 0.54 8.14
N GLN A 18 -15.04 1.16 9.16
CA GLN A 18 -14.01 0.50 9.96
C GLN A 18 -14.60 -0.56 10.87
N VAL A 19 -15.76 -0.25 11.48
CA VAL A 19 -16.50 -1.18 12.34
C VAL A 19 -17.04 -2.35 11.53
N ASP A 20 -17.67 -2.08 10.40
CA ASP A 20 -18.25 -3.11 9.52
C ASP A 20 -17.17 -4.09 9.03
N ALA A 21 -16.02 -3.56 8.62
CA ALA A 21 -14.90 -4.39 8.20
C ALA A 21 -14.33 -5.24 9.35
N ALA A 22 -14.17 -4.66 10.53
CA ALA A 22 -13.69 -5.37 11.70
C ALA A 22 -14.67 -6.46 12.15
N GLN A 23 -15.98 -6.19 12.16
CA GLN A 23 -17.02 -7.16 12.51
C GLN A 23 -17.07 -8.31 11.51
N ALA A 24 -17.01 -8.02 10.21
CA ALA A 24 -16.95 -9.06 9.17
C ALA A 24 -15.73 -9.95 9.35
N ALA A 25 -14.56 -9.38 9.64
CA ALA A 25 -13.34 -10.14 9.90
C ALA A 25 -13.42 -11.00 11.17
N VAL A 26 -13.98 -10.47 12.26
CA VAL A 26 -14.19 -11.23 13.51
C VAL A 26 -15.19 -12.37 13.32
N SER A 27 -16.21 -12.19 12.47
CA SER A 27 -17.17 -13.25 12.12
C SER A 27 -16.59 -14.34 11.18
N GLY A 28 -15.35 -14.21 10.75
CA GLY A 28 -14.65 -15.19 9.91
C GLY A 28 -14.73 -14.94 8.40
N SER A 29 -15.31 -13.81 7.97
CA SER A 29 -15.38 -13.46 6.55
C SER A 29 -14.08 -12.79 6.09
N HIS A 30 -13.58 -13.18 4.91
CA HIS A 30 -12.53 -12.40 4.26
C HIS A 30 -13.09 -11.05 3.81
N VAL A 31 -12.31 -9.97 3.96
CA VAL A 31 -12.78 -8.60 3.76
C VAL A 31 -11.91 -7.85 2.75
N ALA A 32 -12.55 -7.10 1.86
CA ALA A 32 -11.91 -6.11 1.00
C ALA A 32 -12.42 -4.71 1.37
N ILE A 33 -11.54 -3.87 1.93
CA ILE A 33 -11.85 -2.48 2.27
C ILE A 33 -11.34 -1.61 1.14
N ALA A 34 -12.24 -0.98 0.39
CA ALA A 34 -11.90 -0.14 -0.76
C ALA A 34 -12.53 1.26 -0.59
N THR A 35 -11.97 2.02 0.34
CA THR A 35 -12.37 3.39 0.66
C THR A 35 -11.27 4.39 0.27
N GLY A 36 -11.54 5.68 0.30
CA GLY A 36 -10.62 6.73 -0.09
C GLY A 36 -9.26 6.70 0.60
N THR A 37 -8.30 7.46 0.09
CA THR A 37 -7.04 7.69 0.79
C THR A 37 -7.28 8.48 2.08
N ALA A 38 -6.52 8.19 3.13
CA ALA A 38 -6.68 8.80 4.46
C ALA A 38 -8.02 8.51 5.16
N SER A 39 -8.81 7.52 4.71
CA SER A 39 -10.04 7.08 5.36
C SER A 39 -9.82 6.21 6.60
N GLY A 40 -8.60 6.13 7.12
CA GLY A 40 -8.30 5.39 8.35
C GLY A 40 -8.46 3.86 8.25
N LYS A 41 -8.28 3.28 7.07
CA LYS A 41 -8.38 1.81 6.84
C LYS A 41 -7.57 0.97 7.81
N SER A 42 -6.48 1.53 8.33
CA SER A 42 -5.63 0.83 9.30
C SER A 42 -6.37 0.40 10.55
N LEU A 43 -7.32 1.20 11.03
CA LEU A 43 -8.10 0.86 12.22
C LEU A 43 -8.99 -0.37 11.98
N ALA A 44 -9.51 -0.55 10.77
CA ALA A 44 -10.37 -1.68 10.43
C ALA A 44 -9.67 -3.05 10.57
N TYR A 45 -8.37 -3.13 10.32
CA TYR A 45 -7.61 -4.37 10.54
C TYR A 45 -6.87 -4.41 11.88
N THR A 46 -6.53 -3.25 12.48
CA THR A 46 -5.92 -3.24 13.81
C THR A 46 -6.91 -3.65 14.91
N MET A 47 -8.17 -3.23 14.81
CA MET A 47 -9.19 -3.59 15.82
C MET A 47 -9.35 -5.11 16.01
N PRO A 48 -9.59 -5.93 14.98
CA PRO A 48 -9.74 -7.38 15.17
C PRO A 48 -8.44 -8.05 15.63
N ILE A 49 -7.27 -7.56 15.20
CA ILE A 49 -5.98 -8.11 15.65
C ILE A 49 -5.77 -7.82 17.14
N VAL A 50 -5.97 -6.57 17.56
CA VAL A 50 -5.86 -6.18 18.97
C VAL A 50 -6.88 -6.93 19.83
N ALA A 51 -8.12 -7.05 19.38
CA ALA A 51 -9.14 -7.81 20.09
C ALA A 51 -8.76 -9.28 20.25
N ALA A 52 -8.20 -9.91 19.22
CA ALA A 52 -7.74 -11.31 19.32
C ALA A 52 -6.60 -11.49 20.33
N VAL A 53 -5.62 -10.57 20.33
CA VAL A 53 -4.48 -10.65 21.25
C VAL A 53 -4.87 -10.32 22.69
N MET A 54 -5.75 -9.33 22.90
CA MET A 54 -6.11 -8.88 24.25
C MET A 54 -7.19 -9.72 24.93
N ASN A 55 -8.05 -10.39 24.16
CA ASN A 55 -9.09 -11.29 24.68
C ASN A 55 -8.61 -12.73 24.82
N ASP A 56 -7.35 -12.99 24.52
CA ASP A 56 -6.75 -14.30 24.76
C ASP A 56 -6.59 -14.47 26.28
N GLU A 57 -7.46 -15.28 26.87
CA GLU A 57 -7.51 -15.53 28.33
C GLU A 57 -6.31 -16.36 28.84
N GLY A 58 -5.17 -16.25 28.16
CA GLY A 58 -3.91 -16.80 28.68
C GLY A 58 -3.85 -18.33 28.65
N SER A 59 -4.52 -18.97 27.71
CA SER A 59 -4.22 -20.36 27.42
C SER A 59 -2.75 -20.46 27.03
N ALA A 60 -1.95 -21.19 27.77
CA ALA A 60 -0.52 -21.40 27.50
C ALA A 60 -0.22 -21.93 26.07
N LEU A 61 -1.26 -22.25 25.31
CA LEU A 61 -1.22 -22.79 23.94
C LEU A 61 -1.74 -21.82 22.89
N SER A 62 -2.36 -20.69 23.28
CA SER A 62 -2.91 -19.68 22.36
C SER A 62 -2.03 -18.43 22.39
N ASP A 63 -1.58 -17.98 21.25
CA ASP A 63 -0.81 -16.73 21.05
C ASP A 63 -1.23 -16.16 19.69
N PRO A 64 -2.44 -15.56 19.60
CA PRO A 64 -3.00 -15.12 18.33
C PRO A 64 -2.02 -14.25 17.55
N CYS A 65 -1.81 -14.61 16.28
CA CYS A 65 -0.84 -13.94 15.43
C CYS A 65 -1.53 -13.31 14.21
N ALA A 66 -0.92 -12.24 13.72
CA ALA A 66 -1.26 -11.59 12.47
C ALA A 66 -0.02 -11.43 11.58
N LEU A 67 -0.24 -11.58 10.27
CA LEU A 67 0.75 -11.29 9.26
C LEU A 67 0.28 -10.08 8.45
N TYR A 68 1.10 -9.05 8.39
CA TYR A 68 0.85 -7.85 7.59
C TYR A 68 1.74 -7.85 6.36
N LEU A 69 1.13 -7.77 5.19
CA LEU A 69 1.79 -7.80 3.90
C LEU A 69 1.71 -6.43 3.25
N ALA A 70 2.86 -5.80 3.06
CA ALA A 70 3.02 -4.52 2.37
C ALA A 70 3.70 -4.70 1.01
N PRO A 71 3.34 -3.90 -0.01
CA PRO A 71 4.05 -3.92 -1.29
C PRO A 71 5.47 -3.35 -1.21
N THR A 72 5.77 -2.56 -0.19
CA THR A 72 7.09 -1.94 -0.02
C THR A 72 7.59 -2.06 1.42
N LYS A 73 8.94 -2.12 1.58
CA LYS A 73 9.57 -2.09 2.90
C LYS A 73 9.25 -0.80 3.69
N ALA A 74 9.14 0.33 2.98
CA ALA A 74 8.83 1.62 3.60
C ALA A 74 7.47 1.57 4.31
N LEU A 75 6.43 1.07 3.64
CA LEU A 75 5.10 0.91 4.23
C LEU A 75 5.11 -0.05 5.42
N ALA A 76 5.81 -1.19 5.31
CA ALA A 76 5.92 -2.13 6.43
C ALA A 76 6.57 -1.48 7.67
N ASN A 77 7.63 -0.70 7.47
CA ASN A 77 8.31 0.00 8.57
C ASN A 77 7.44 1.12 9.18
N ASP A 78 6.68 1.83 8.36
CA ASP A 78 5.78 2.88 8.82
C ASP A 78 4.64 2.30 9.67
N GLN A 79 4.03 1.23 9.20
CA GLN A 79 3.02 0.50 9.96
C GLN A 79 3.58 -0.12 11.26
N ALA A 80 4.82 -0.63 11.24
CA ALA A 80 5.45 -1.12 12.47
C ALA A 80 5.66 0.00 13.50
N ARG A 81 5.94 1.23 13.05
CA ARG A 81 5.98 2.39 13.93
C ARG A 81 4.60 2.67 14.53
N ALA A 82 3.55 2.68 13.72
CA ALA A 82 2.18 2.87 14.19
C ALA A 82 1.78 1.82 15.24
N TRP A 83 2.17 0.55 15.06
CA TRP A 83 1.96 -0.49 16.08
C TRP A 83 2.70 -0.22 17.38
N ARG A 84 3.96 0.25 17.33
CA ARG A 84 4.75 0.63 18.51
C ARG A 84 4.15 1.80 19.27
N ASP A 85 3.69 2.80 18.52
CA ASP A 85 3.10 4.04 19.09
C ASP A 85 1.77 3.77 19.81
N LEU A 86 1.06 2.68 19.48
CA LEU A 86 -0.09 2.21 20.26
C LEU A 86 0.28 1.76 21.67
N ALA A 87 1.52 1.33 21.88
CA ALA A 87 2.07 0.89 23.17
C ALA A 87 1.15 -0.10 23.95
N LEU A 88 0.46 -0.99 23.22
CA LEU A 88 -0.48 -1.94 23.80
C LEU A 88 0.25 -3.14 24.42
N PRO A 89 -0.03 -3.46 25.69
CA PRO A 89 0.52 -4.66 26.32
C PRO A 89 0.12 -5.91 25.55
N GLY A 90 1.07 -6.81 25.34
CA GLY A 90 0.84 -8.07 24.61
C GLY A 90 1.06 -7.99 23.11
N ILE A 91 1.07 -6.82 22.50
CA ILE A 91 1.46 -6.65 21.10
C ILE A 91 2.99 -6.70 21.00
N ARG A 92 3.48 -7.57 20.14
CA ARG A 92 4.91 -7.78 19.87
C ARG A 92 5.10 -7.78 18.36
N GLU A 93 5.30 -6.61 17.81
CA GLU A 93 5.49 -6.42 16.39
C GLU A 93 6.95 -6.71 15.96
N ALA A 94 7.12 -7.19 14.75
CA ALA A 94 8.43 -7.32 14.10
C ALA A 94 8.32 -7.09 12.59
N VAL A 95 9.25 -6.33 12.05
CA VAL A 95 9.46 -6.27 10.60
C VAL A 95 10.42 -7.40 10.22
N VAL A 96 10.02 -8.19 9.24
CA VAL A 96 10.82 -9.27 8.68
C VAL A 96 10.93 -9.05 7.18
N ASP A 97 12.07 -8.56 6.74
CA ASP A 97 12.36 -8.26 5.34
C ASP A 97 13.80 -8.64 4.97
N GLY A 98 14.25 -8.23 3.76
CA GLY A 98 15.58 -8.53 3.26
C GLY A 98 16.71 -7.89 4.07
N ASP A 99 16.42 -6.83 4.82
CA ASP A 99 17.40 -6.09 5.63
C ASP A 99 17.48 -6.61 7.08
N SER A 100 16.49 -7.41 7.52
CA SER A 100 16.48 -8.02 8.86
C SER A 100 17.63 -8.99 9.03
N ASN A 101 18.35 -8.89 10.13
CA ASN A 101 19.45 -9.79 10.48
C ASN A 101 18.95 -11.15 11.04
N ALA A 102 19.87 -12.07 11.33
CA ALA A 102 19.54 -13.41 11.78
C ALA A 102 18.86 -13.43 13.17
N ASP A 103 19.30 -12.55 14.06
CA ASP A 103 18.77 -12.46 15.44
C ASP A 103 17.37 -11.84 15.46
N GLU A 104 17.13 -10.81 14.68
CA GLU A 104 15.80 -10.21 14.48
C GLU A 104 14.80 -11.24 13.94
N ARG A 105 15.19 -11.99 12.91
CA ARG A 105 14.36 -13.07 12.37
C ARG A 105 14.13 -14.19 13.38
N ALA A 106 15.14 -14.53 14.20
CA ALA A 106 15.01 -15.54 15.24
C ALA A 106 14.08 -15.07 16.36
N TRP A 107 14.16 -13.79 16.73
CA TRP A 107 13.27 -13.19 17.72
C TRP A 107 11.83 -13.15 17.21
N ALA A 108 11.61 -12.70 15.96
CA ALA A 108 10.30 -12.65 15.34
C ALA A 108 9.62 -14.02 15.32
N ARG A 109 10.35 -15.08 14.92
CA ARG A 109 9.84 -16.46 14.93
C ARG A 109 9.39 -16.92 16.31
N ARG A 110 10.12 -16.52 17.36
CA ARG A 110 9.87 -17.00 18.73
C ARG A 110 8.84 -16.16 19.49
N HIS A 111 8.78 -14.86 19.21
CA HIS A 111 8.10 -13.92 20.11
C HIS A 111 7.07 -13.02 19.43
N ALA A 112 7.27 -12.61 18.17
CA ALA A 112 6.37 -11.68 17.53
C ALA A 112 4.98 -12.30 17.29
N ASN A 113 3.93 -11.52 17.54
CA ASN A 113 2.56 -11.89 17.20
C ASN A 113 1.97 -10.99 16.12
N VAL A 114 2.61 -9.86 15.79
CA VAL A 114 2.31 -9.08 14.60
C VAL A 114 3.58 -9.03 13.74
N VAL A 115 3.61 -9.77 12.65
CA VAL A 115 4.76 -9.83 11.73
C VAL A 115 4.45 -9.04 10.48
N LEU A 116 5.25 -8.01 10.22
CA LEU A 116 5.14 -7.16 9.04
C LEU A 116 6.20 -7.58 8.02
N THR A 117 5.78 -7.79 6.77
CA THR A 117 6.66 -8.33 5.73
C THR A 117 6.22 -7.90 4.33
N ASN A 118 6.85 -8.44 3.30
CA ASN A 118 6.50 -8.23 1.90
C ASN A 118 6.39 -9.58 1.15
N PRO A 119 5.81 -9.59 -0.08
CA PRO A 119 5.63 -10.82 -0.85
C PRO A 119 6.91 -11.58 -1.14
N ASP A 120 8.02 -10.88 -1.41
CA ASP A 120 9.31 -11.51 -1.69
C ASP A 120 9.83 -12.29 -0.48
N MET A 121 9.72 -11.69 0.71
CA MET A 121 10.15 -12.34 1.95
C MET A 121 9.29 -13.58 2.28
N LEU A 122 8.00 -13.52 2.00
CA LEU A 122 7.15 -14.70 2.08
C LEU A 122 7.66 -15.77 1.13
N HIS A 123 7.82 -15.44 -0.15
CA HIS A 123 8.17 -16.40 -1.20
C HIS A 123 9.53 -17.05 -0.97
N TYR A 124 10.55 -16.26 -0.64
CA TYR A 124 11.93 -16.75 -0.57
C TYR A 124 12.36 -17.25 0.80
N SER A 125 11.64 -16.93 1.86
CA SER A 125 12.10 -17.23 3.23
C SER A 125 11.06 -17.91 4.09
N LEU A 126 9.85 -17.32 4.23
CA LEU A 126 8.87 -17.84 5.16
C LEU A 126 8.26 -19.16 4.65
N LEU A 127 7.75 -19.17 3.43
CA LEU A 127 7.06 -20.35 2.89
C LEU A 127 8.00 -21.55 2.73
N PRO A 128 9.20 -21.45 2.12
CA PRO A 128 10.14 -22.58 2.07
C PRO A 128 10.62 -23.03 3.44
N GLY A 129 10.64 -22.12 4.41
CA GLY A 129 11.07 -22.40 5.79
C GLY A 129 9.93 -22.50 6.80
N HIS A 130 8.70 -22.86 6.37
CA HIS A 130 7.48 -22.82 7.16
C HIS A 130 7.54 -23.59 8.48
N GLU A 131 8.30 -24.65 8.56
CA GLU A 131 8.55 -25.40 9.79
C GLU A 131 9.13 -24.52 10.90
N ARG A 132 10.05 -23.61 10.54
CA ARG A 132 10.65 -22.65 11.49
C ARG A 132 9.66 -21.58 11.93
N TRP A 133 8.59 -21.37 11.18
CA TRP A 133 7.51 -20.43 11.44
C TRP A 133 6.25 -21.09 11.98
N SER A 134 6.34 -22.38 12.36
CA SER A 134 5.20 -23.18 12.81
C SER A 134 4.41 -22.56 13.95
N ARG A 135 5.06 -21.84 14.90
CA ARG A 135 4.35 -21.08 15.95
C ARG A 135 3.45 -19.99 15.35
N LEU A 136 4.01 -19.17 14.47
CA LEU A 136 3.24 -18.09 13.79
C LEU A 136 2.10 -18.69 12.97
N LEU A 137 2.40 -19.69 12.12
CA LEU A 137 1.42 -20.29 11.22
C LEU A 137 0.28 -21.00 11.96
N ARG A 138 0.59 -21.70 13.07
CA ARG A 138 -0.44 -22.37 13.90
C ARG A 138 -1.39 -21.38 14.58
N ASN A 139 -0.90 -20.23 14.95
CA ASN A 139 -1.65 -19.20 15.67
C ASN A 139 -2.15 -18.07 14.75
N LEU A 140 -1.96 -18.18 13.44
CA LEU A 140 -2.29 -17.14 12.47
C LEU A 140 -3.81 -16.97 12.37
N ARG A 141 -4.30 -15.82 12.85
CA ARG A 141 -5.72 -15.44 12.82
C ARG A 141 -6.04 -14.51 11.68
N TYR A 142 -5.13 -13.59 11.36
CA TYR A 142 -5.36 -12.58 10.36
C TYR A 142 -4.16 -12.45 9.41
N ILE A 143 -4.46 -12.29 8.13
CA ILE A 143 -3.52 -11.87 7.10
C ILE A 143 -4.01 -10.53 6.57
N VAL A 144 -3.28 -9.45 6.84
CA VAL A 144 -3.55 -8.14 6.27
C VAL A 144 -2.79 -8.01 4.96
N VAL A 145 -3.51 -7.65 3.90
CA VAL A 145 -2.93 -7.35 2.58
C VAL A 145 -3.16 -5.87 2.31
N ASP A 146 -2.16 -5.07 2.60
CA ASP A 146 -2.29 -3.62 2.43
C ASP A 146 -1.92 -3.19 1.01
N GLU A 147 -2.52 -2.07 0.59
CA GLU A 147 -2.43 -1.53 -0.77
C GLU A 147 -2.67 -2.60 -1.84
N ALA A 148 -3.73 -3.39 -1.67
CA ALA A 148 -4.02 -4.55 -2.51
C ALA A 148 -4.10 -4.22 -4.02
N HIS A 149 -4.45 -2.98 -4.38
CA HIS A 149 -4.47 -2.47 -5.75
C HIS A 149 -3.08 -2.38 -6.41
N ALA A 150 -2.00 -2.39 -5.61
CA ALA A 150 -0.62 -2.43 -6.12
C ALA A 150 -0.28 -3.78 -6.76
N TYR A 151 -0.98 -4.85 -6.39
CA TYR A 151 -0.75 -6.22 -6.88
C TYR A 151 -1.46 -6.45 -8.22
N ARG A 152 -0.89 -5.93 -9.30
CA ARG A 152 -1.44 -5.99 -10.66
C ARG A 152 -0.47 -6.60 -11.66
N GLY A 153 -0.98 -7.03 -12.83
CA GLY A 153 -0.19 -7.63 -13.89
C GLY A 153 0.53 -8.90 -13.43
N VAL A 154 1.73 -9.13 -13.93
CA VAL A 154 2.54 -10.33 -13.58
C VAL A 154 2.87 -10.35 -12.08
N PHE A 155 3.19 -9.21 -11.49
CA PHE A 155 3.46 -9.12 -10.05
C PHE A 155 2.24 -9.54 -9.22
N GLY A 156 1.04 -9.07 -9.58
CA GLY A 156 -0.22 -9.49 -8.93
C GLY A 156 -0.48 -10.98 -9.04
N ALA A 157 -0.17 -11.60 -10.19
CA ALA A 157 -0.28 -13.04 -10.38
C ALA A 157 0.66 -13.81 -9.43
N HIS A 158 1.92 -13.38 -9.31
CA HIS A 158 2.86 -13.96 -8.34
C HIS A 158 2.36 -13.82 -6.89
N VAL A 159 1.92 -12.62 -6.49
CA VAL A 159 1.43 -12.38 -5.12
C VAL A 159 0.20 -13.22 -4.82
N SER A 160 -0.73 -13.39 -5.78
CA SER A 160 -1.87 -14.28 -5.63
C SER A 160 -1.44 -15.69 -5.28
N LEU A 161 -0.48 -16.25 -6.02
CA LEU A 161 0.01 -17.61 -5.78
C LEU A 161 0.81 -17.73 -4.47
N VAL A 162 1.53 -16.69 -4.06
CA VAL A 162 2.18 -16.62 -2.73
C VAL A 162 1.15 -16.66 -1.61
N LEU A 163 0.05 -15.89 -1.72
CA LEU A 163 -1.02 -15.87 -0.72
C LEU A 163 -1.77 -17.20 -0.63
N ARG A 164 -2.01 -17.85 -1.78
CA ARG A 164 -2.62 -19.20 -1.81
C ARG A 164 -1.74 -20.22 -1.14
N ARG A 165 -0.42 -20.22 -1.40
CA ARG A 165 0.56 -21.08 -0.72
C ARG A 165 0.62 -20.80 0.78
N LEU A 166 0.57 -19.52 1.19
CA LEU A 166 0.54 -19.14 2.60
C LEU A 166 -0.70 -19.73 3.31
N ARG A 167 -1.88 -19.59 2.71
CA ARG A 167 -3.13 -20.13 3.27
C ARG A 167 -3.07 -21.65 3.37
N ARG A 168 -2.59 -22.32 2.34
CA ARG A 168 -2.36 -23.76 2.31
C ARG A 168 -1.44 -24.22 3.46
N LEU A 169 -0.34 -23.52 3.69
CA LEU A 169 0.57 -23.82 4.80
C LEU A 169 -0.06 -23.53 6.16
N ALA A 170 -0.86 -22.46 6.28
CA ALA A 170 -1.60 -22.18 7.50
C ALA A 170 -2.58 -23.33 7.84
N GLU A 171 -3.31 -23.83 6.85
CA GLU A 171 -4.21 -25.00 6.99
C GLU A 171 -3.45 -26.26 7.42
N HIS A 172 -2.29 -26.53 6.83
CA HIS A 172 -1.40 -27.61 7.25
C HIS A 172 -1.01 -27.48 8.72
N HIS A 173 -0.73 -26.26 9.19
CA HIS A 173 -0.45 -25.96 10.59
C HIS A 173 -1.71 -25.81 11.45
N ARG A 174 -2.91 -26.17 10.93
CA ARG A 174 -4.22 -26.17 11.62
C ARG A 174 -4.73 -24.77 11.98
N SER A 175 -4.45 -23.78 11.17
CA SER A 175 -5.06 -22.46 11.26
C SER A 175 -5.80 -22.10 9.96
N SER A 176 -6.84 -21.29 10.09
CA SER A 176 -7.64 -20.80 8.96
C SER A 176 -7.74 -19.27 9.07
N PRO A 177 -6.70 -18.54 8.66
CA PRO A 177 -6.65 -17.11 8.85
C PRO A 177 -7.65 -16.38 7.96
N VAL A 178 -8.27 -15.33 8.52
CA VAL A 178 -9.07 -14.38 7.78
C VAL A 178 -8.16 -13.38 7.06
N VAL A 179 -8.44 -13.14 5.78
CA VAL A 179 -7.72 -12.13 5.00
C VAL A 179 -8.49 -10.80 5.06
N ILE A 180 -7.79 -9.73 5.41
CA ILE A 180 -8.30 -8.35 5.40
C ILE A 180 -7.45 -7.57 4.40
N ALA A 181 -7.99 -7.32 3.22
CA ALA A 181 -7.34 -6.57 2.17
C ALA A 181 -7.76 -5.10 2.24
N ALA A 182 -6.79 -4.21 2.42
CA ALA A 182 -7.00 -2.78 2.34
C ALA A 182 -6.53 -2.25 0.98
N SER A 183 -7.35 -1.43 0.36
CA SER A 183 -7.08 -0.86 -0.96
C SER A 183 -7.56 0.59 -1.01
N ALA A 184 -6.94 1.41 -1.84
CA ALA A 184 -7.60 2.61 -2.28
C ALA A 184 -8.84 2.24 -3.10
N THR A 185 -9.67 3.23 -3.40
CA THR A 185 -10.85 3.04 -4.25
C THR A 185 -10.47 2.34 -5.55
N SER A 186 -11.13 1.25 -5.85
CA SER A 186 -10.86 0.39 -7.02
C SER A 186 -12.19 -0.12 -7.57
N GLY A 187 -12.25 -0.36 -8.88
CA GLY A 187 -13.39 -1.02 -9.50
C GLY A 187 -13.47 -2.48 -9.07
N ALA A 188 -14.66 -2.95 -8.69
CA ALA A 188 -14.91 -4.33 -8.28
C ALA A 188 -13.90 -4.92 -7.27
N PRO A 189 -13.70 -4.29 -6.09
CA PRO A 189 -12.71 -4.73 -5.10
C PRO A 189 -12.96 -6.16 -4.61
N GLU A 190 -14.22 -6.56 -4.49
CA GLU A 190 -14.62 -7.92 -4.13
C GLU A 190 -14.02 -8.95 -5.09
N ARG A 191 -14.22 -8.77 -6.40
CA ARG A 191 -13.71 -9.69 -7.42
C ARG A 191 -12.18 -9.70 -7.47
N SER A 192 -11.57 -8.53 -7.35
CA SER A 192 -10.10 -8.40 -7.41
C SER A 192 -9.44 -9.10 -6.22
N VAL A 193 -9.96 -8.89 -5.01
CA VAL A 193 -9.42 -9.53 -3.80
C VAL A 193 -9.76 -11.02 -3.75
N ALA A 194 -10.98 -11.42 -4.16
CA ALA A 194 -11.33 -12.84 -4.26
C ALA A 194 -10.40 -13.60 -5.21
N ARG A 195 -10.07 -13.01 -6.37
CA ARG A 195 -9.07 -13.55 -7.30
C ARG A 195 -7.67 -13.60 -6.68
N LEU A 196 -7.31 -12.57 -5.90
CA LEU A 196 -6.00 -12.51 -5.25
C LEU A 196 -5.79 -13.64 -4.24
N ILE A 197 -6.79 -13.91 -3.41
CA ILE A 197 -6.66 -14.89 -2.32
C ILE A 197 -7.23 -16.26 -2.64
N GLY A 198 -7.99 -16.41 -3.73
CA GLY A 198 -8.64 -17.67 -4.11
C GLY A 198 -9.79 -18.07 -3.19
N ALA A 199 -10.56 -17.10 -2.67
CA ALA A 199 -11.71 -17.34 -1.82
C ALA A 199 -12.73 -16.19 -1.91
N PRO A 200 -14.01 -16.43 -1.56
CA PRO A 200 -15.02 -15.38 -1.48
C PRO A 200 -14.63 -14.29 -0.47
N VAL A 201 -15.04 -13.05 -0.77
CA VAL A 201 -14.68 -11.86 0.02
C VAL A 201 -15.91 -10.96 0.17
N THR A 202 -16.06 -10.34 1.33
CA THR A 202 -17.05 -9.27 1.56
C THR A 202 -16.39 -7.91 1.29
N ALA A 203 -16.96 -7.11 0.39
CA ALA A 203 -16.45 -5.78 0.11
C ALA A 203 -17.09 -4.70 1.00
N ILE A 204 -16.29 -3.80 1.53
CA ILE A 204 -16.69 -2.58 2.23
C ILE A 204 -16.19 -1.39 1.39
N THR A 205 -17.11 -0.71 0.73
CA THR A 205 -16.81 0.34 -0.27
C THR A 205 -17.35 1.71 0.10
N GLU A 206 -18.29 1.78 1.05
CA GLU A 206 -18.84 3.05 1.51
C GLU A 206 -17.85 3.72 2.47
N ASP A 207 -17.34 4.88 2.08
CA ASP A 207 -16.44 5.68 2.91
C ASP A 207 -17.27 6.60 3.83
N SER A 208 -17.23 6.33 5.12
CA SER A 208 -17.91 7.14 6.14
C SER A 208 -16.97 8.13 6.84
N SER A 209 -15.73 8.24 6.37
CA SER A 209 -14.78 9.22 6.91
C SER A 209 -15.10 10.65 6.45
N PRO A 210 -14.79 11.68 7.26
CA PRO A 210 -14.87 13.06 6.82
C PRO A 210 -13.95 13.29 5.62
N THR A 211 -14.49 13.81 4.54
CA THR A 211 -13.70 14.15 3.36
C THR A 211 -13.49 15.67 3.35
N PRO A 212 -12.23 16.15 3.38
CA PRO A 212 -11.96 17.58 3.26
C PRO A 212 -12.39 18.09 1.89
N GLU A 213 -12.82 19.34 1.83
CA GLU A 213 -13.10 20.01 0.57
C GLU A 213 -11.79 20.11 -0.24
N ARG A 214 -11.84 19.62 -1.48
CA ARG A 214 -10.69 19.64 -2.38
C ARG A 214 -11.08 20.28 -3.71
N THR A 215 -10.42 21.36 -4.05
CA THR A 215 -10.52 21.96 -5.37
C THR A 215 -9.60 21.23 -6.34
N VAL A 216 -10.16 20.69 -7.40
CA VAL A 216 -9.39 20.04 -8.47
C VAL A 216 -9.28 20.98 -9.66
N VAL A 217 -8.05 21.27 -10.07
CA VAL A 217 -7.74 22.12 -11.24
C VAL A 217 -7.16 21.24 -12.34
N LEU A 218 -7.74 21.34 -13.51
CA LEU A 218 -7.22 20.73 -14.74
C LEU A 218 -6.52 21.81 -15.55
N TRP A 219 -5.21 21.74 -15.64
CA TRP A 219 -4.37 22.76 -16.27
C TRP A 219 -3.85 22.26 -17.61
N GLN A 220 -4.11 23.02 -18.67
CA GLN A 220 -3.53 22.83 -19.98
C GLN A 220 -2.50 23.93 -20.25
N SER A 221 -1.27 23.53 -20.58
CA SER A 221 -0.23 24.48 -20.95
C SER A 221 -0.65 25.28 -22.19
N PRO A 222 -0.39 26.60 -22.26
CA PRO A 222 -0.59 27.37 -23.49
C PRO A 222 0.22 26.78 -24.64
N THR A 223 -0.39 26.72 -25.83
CA THR A 223 0.25 26.18 -27.05
C THR A 223 1.09 27.22 -27.80
N ASP A 224 1.16 28.48 -27.30
CA ASP A 224 1.83 29.57 -27.96
C ASP A 224 3.36 29.56 -27.78
N ASP A 225 4.02 29.66 -28.88
CA ASP A 225 5.40 30.05 -29.30
C ASP A 225 6.50 30.22 -28.22
N GLY A 226 6.61 29.35 -27.24
CA GLY A 226 7.71 29.46 -26.27
C GLY A 226 8.07 28.18 -25.54
N GLY A 227 7.47 27.05 -25.90
CA GLY A 227 7.84 25.74 -25.35
C GLY A 227 7.57 25.63 -23.84
N SER A 228 6.41 26.09 -23.37
CA SER A 228 5.92 25.71 -22.06
C SER A 228 5.72 24.19 -22.06
N SER A 229 6.21 23.52 -21.02
CA SER A 229 6.03 22.08 -20.86
C SER A 229 5.36 21.83 -19.50
N ALA A 230 4.56 20.76 -19.42
CA ALA A 230 3.92 20.38 -18.15
C ALA A 230 4.89 20.37 -16.96
N THR A 231 6.17 20.08 -17.20
CA THR A 231 7.21 20.08 -16.18
C THR A 231 7.55 21.53 -15.71
N ARG A 232 7.59 22.49 -16.65
CA ARG A 232 7.81 23.91 -16.30
C ARG A 232 6.60 24.51 -15.61
N ASP A 233 5.40 24.20 -16.10
CA ASP A 233 4.16 24.68 -15.49
C ASP A 233 3.99 24.10 -14.09
N ALA A 234 4.30 22.82 -13.88
CA ALA A 234 4.31 22.22 -12.56
C ALA A 234 5.31 22.91 -11.62
N ALA A 235 6.50 23.28 -12.11
CA ALA A 235 7.46 24.05 -11.32
C ALA A 235 6.95 25.46 -10.99
N ALA A 236 6.31 26.14 -11.95
CA ALA A 236 5.73 27.46 -11.75
C ALA A 236 4.59 27.46 -10.73
N LEU A 237 3.67 26.48 -10.82
CA LEU A 237 2.58 26.29 -9.85
C LEU A 237 3.13 25.94 -8.46
N THR A 238 4.13 25.05 -8.38
CA THR A 238 4.80 24.71 -7.14
C THR A 238 5.44 25.97 -6.51
N SER A 239 6.16 26.74 -7.30
CA SER A 239 6.81 27.98 -6.86
C SER A 239 5.80 29.01 -6.38
N ALA A 240 4.70 29.20 -7.12
CA ALA A 240 3.64 30.14 -6.75
C ALA A 240 2.97 29.75 -5.40
N ALA A 241 2.70 28.47 -5.20
CA ALA A 241 2.11 27.98 -3.96
C ALA A 241 3.08 28.11 -2.76
N VAL A 242 4.37 27.82 -2.94
CA VAL A 242 5.39 28.00 -1.90
C VAL A 242 5.50 29.48 -1.48
N ARG A 243 5.40 30.45 -2.42
CA ARG A 243 5.37 31.88 -2.10
C ARG A 243 4.18 32.30 -1.24
N GLN A 244 3.07 31.56 -1.36
CA GLN A 244 1.88 31.76 -0.50
C GLN A 244 2.00 31.04 0.85
N GLY A 245 3.14 30.44 1.16
CA GLY A 245 3.40 29.72 2.40
C GLY A 245 2.85 28.30 2.42
N CYS A 246 2.37 27.77 1.29
CA CYS A 246 1.82 26.42 1.19
C CYS A 246 2.92 25.34 1.23
N GLN A 247 2.58 24.18 1.76
CA GLN A 247 3.35 22.95 1.55
C GLN A 247 2.87 22.24 0.26
N VAL A 248 3.79 21.90 -0.62
CA VAL A 248 3.49 21.39 -1.96
C VAL A 248 4.14 20.05 -2.21
N LEU A 249 3.37 19.11 -2.74
CA LEU A 249 3.88 17.84 -3.26
C LEU A 249 3.67 17.81 -4.78
N THR A 250 4.75 17.61 -5.55
CA THR A 250 4.71 17.64 -7.01
C THR A 250 5.08 16.28 -7.57
N PHE A 251 4.11 15.59 -8.19
CA PHE A 251 4.31 14.29 -8.82
C PHE A 251 4.74 14.42 -10.28
N LEU A 252 5.78 13.66 -10.64
CA LEU A 252 6.39 13.67 -11.97
C LEU A 252 6.67 12.23 -12.44
N ARG A 253 6.68 12.00 -13.75
CA ARG A 253 6.80 10.66 -14.32
C ARG A 253 8.23 10.11 -14.38
N SER A 254 9.26 10.95 -14.21
CA SER A 254 10.64 10.51 -14.31
C SER A 254 11.52 11.13 -13.23
N ARG A 255 12.54 10.39 -12.82
CA ARG A 255 13.55 10.87 -11.87
C ARG A 255 14.25 12.14 -12.35
N ARG A 256 14.49 12.26 -13.67
CA ARG A 256 15.11 13.44 -14.27
C ARG A 256 14.19 14.68 -14.15
N ALA A 257 12.89 14.52 -14.38
CA ALA A 257 11.92 15.60 -14.21
C ALA A 257 11.81 16.05 -12.74
N VAL A 258 11.88 15.11 -11.79
CA VAL A 258 11.89 15.41 -10.34
C VAL A 258 13.06 16.32 -9.97
N GLU A 259 14.27 15.97 -10.37
CA GLU A 259 15.47 16.79 -10.09
C GLU A 259 15.40 18.15 -10.79
N TYR A 260 14.92 18.18 -12.03
CA TYR A 260 14.76 19.42 -12.79
C TYR A 260 13.78 20.38 -12.13
N VAL A 261 12.59 19.91 -11.73
CA VAL A 261 11.57 20.73 -11.06
C VAL A 261 12.13 21.24 -9.72
N ALA A 262 12.73 20.36 -8.91
CA ALA A 262 13.31 20.78 -7.64
C ALA A 262 14.41 21.84 -7.81
N SER A 263 15.28 21.72 -8.85
CA SER A 263 16.30 22.72 -9.16
C SER A 263 15.69 24.05 -9.59
N LEU A 264 14.73 24.01 -10.50
CA LEU A 264 14.07 25.21 -11.03
C LEU A 264 13.33 25.97 -9.94
N VAL A 265 12.62 25.26 -9.05
CA VAL A 265 11.93 25.91 -7.92
C VAL A 265 12.93 26.50 -6.93
N ARG A 266 14.07 25.80 -6.65
CA ARG A 266 15.13 26.38 -5.79
C ARG A 266 15.72 27.66 -6.37
N GLU A 267 16.01 27.67 -7.67
CA GLU A 267 16.54 28.86 -8.38
C GLU A 267 15.57 30.03 -8.27
N GLN A 268 14.27 29.81 -8.47
CA GLN A 268 13.23 30.83 -8.37
C GLN A 268 13.04 31.40 -6.94
N HIS A 269 13.46 30.64 -5.93
CA HIS A 269 13.36 31.04 -4.51
C HIS A 269 14.71 31.45 -3.89
N ALA A 270 15.82 31.32 -4.60
CA ALA A 270 17.15 31.65 -4.08
C ALA A 270 17.30 33.12 -3.64
N GLU A 271 16.58 34.03 -4.30
CA GLU A 271 16.61 35.46 -4.05
C GLU A 271 15.43 35.96 -3.17
N ASP A 272 14.50 35.09 -2.80
CA ASP A 272 13.27 35.42 -2.12
C ASP A 272 13.47 35.44 -0.59
N ALA A 273 13.52 36.63 0.01
CA ALA A 273 13.69 36.78 1.45
C ALA A 273 12.50 36.27 2.30
N SER A 274 11.34 36.00 1.67
CA SER A 274 10.14 35.48 2.33
C SER A 274 10.15 33.96 2.51
N THR A 275 11.01 33.27 1.78
CA THR A 275 11.16 31.82 1.92
C THR A 275 12.12 31.50 3.08
N PRO A 276 11.84 30.51 3.94
CA PRO A 276 12.78 30.10 4.98
C PRO A 276 14.18 29.92 4.39
N ARG A 277 15.14 30.69 4.89
CA ARG A 277 16.52 30.68 4.38
C ARG A 277 17.15 29.30 4.51
N GLY A 278 17.30 28.62 3.39
CA GLY A 278 18.03 27.36 3.27
C GLY A 278 17.64 26.65 1.99
N SER A 279 18.62 26.21 1.21
CA SER A 279 18.46 25.36 0.02
C SER A 279 17.68 24.05 0.31
N ASN A 280 17.41 23.76 1.57
CA ASN A 280 16.75 22.52 2.03
C ASN A 280 15.21 22.61 2.08
N ALA A 281 14.62 23.81 1.92
CA ALA A 281 13.15 23.95 1.93
C ALA A 281 12.47 23.32 0.69
N ILE A 282 13.25 23.06 -0.37
CA ILE A 282 12.76 22.47 -1.61
C ILE A 282 13.64 21.24 -1.94
N ALA A 283 13.01 20.08 -1.96
CA ALA A 283 13.72 18.82 -2.10
C ALA A 283 13.18 17.95 -3.26
N ALA A 284 13.97 16.99 -3.67
CA ALA A 284 13.60 15.92 -4.59
C ALA A 284 13.49 14.61 -3.82
N TYR A 285 12.48 13.79 -4.11
CA TYR A 285 12.32 12.46 -3.54
C TYR A 285 12.18 11.43 -4.66
N ARG A 286 12.98 10.39 -4.60
CA ARG A 286 12.93 9.31 -5.61
C ARG A 286 13.32 7.97 -5.02
N GLY A 287 12.88 6.90 -5.66
CA GLY A 287 13.37 5.57 -5.35
C GLY A 287 14.89 5.50 -5.56
N GLY A 288 15.62 4.93 -4.60
CA GLY A 288 17.07 4.80 -4.64
C GLY A 288 17.85 5.67 -3.65
N PHE A 289 17.16 6.52 -2.89
CA PHE A 289 17.76 7.17 -1.72
C PHE A 289 18.02 6.17 -0.60
N LEU A 290 19.08 6.42 0.19
CA LEU A 290 19.31 5.67 1.42
C LEU A 290 18.13 5.83 2.38
N ALA A 291 17.91 4.83 3.23
CA ALA A 291 16.80 4.85 4.17
C ALA A 291 16.84 6.06 5.11
N GLU A 292 18.05 6.51 5.50
CA GLU A 292 18.26 7.69 6.34
C GLU A 292 17.90 8.99 5.62
N GLU A 293 18.29 9.14 4.36
CA GLU A 293 17.95 10.30 3.53
C GLU A 293 16.46 10.43 3.33
N ARG A 294 15.77 9.31 3.08
CA ARG A 294 14.31 9.28 2.95
C ARG A 294 13.63 9.74 4.23
N ARG A 295 14.04 9.20 5.39
CA ARG A 295 13.50 9.61 6.70
C ARG A 295 13.69 11.10 6.96
N ALA A 296 14.88 11.63 6.66
CA ALA A 296 15.14 13.06 6.82
C ALA A 296 14.21 13.94 5.98
N LEU A 297 13.91 13.53 4.75
CA LEU A 297 12.95 14.24 3.88
C LEU A 297 11.51 14.14 4.41
N GLU A 298 11.10 12.97 4.87
CA GLU A 298 9.78 12.72 5.46
C GLU A 298 9.59 13.55 6.75
N ASP A 299 10.57 13.55 7.63
CA ASP A 299 10.58 14.36 8.86
C ASP A 299 10.61 15.86 8.55
N GLY A 300 11.35 16.26 7.49
CA GLY A 300 11.37 17.64 7.02
C GLY A 300 10.01 18.12 6.50
N LEU A 301 9.26 17.25 5.79
CA LEU A 301 7.89 17.55 5.39
C LEU A 301 6.96 17.63 6.60
N ARG A 302 7.03 16.67 7.50
CA ARG A 302 6.18 16.60 8.69
C ARG A 302 6.40 17.81 9.62
N SER A 303 7.64 18.23 9.79
CA SER A 303 7.99 19.44 10.57
C SER A 303 7.70 20.76 9.86
N GLY A 304 7.42 20.72 8.55
CA GLY A 304 7.24 21.94 7.73
C GLY A 304 8.54 22.64 7.35
N SER A 305 9.70 22.06 7.64
CA SER A 305 11.00 22.60 7.20
C SER A 305 11.21 22.43 5.69
N ILE A 306 10.62 21.39 5.09
CA ILE A 306 10.48 21.24 3.65
C ILE A 306 9.12 21.79 3.23
N ARG A 307 9.14 22.75 2.32
CA ARG A 307 7.95 23.42 1.78
C ARG A 307 7.50 22.83 0.45
N ALA A 308 8.42 22.36 -0.38
CA ALA A 308 8.10 21.68 -1.62
C ALA A 308 8.91 20.42 -1.78
N LEU A 309 8.23 19.36 -2.20
CA LEU A 309 8.85 18.08 -2.52
C LEU A 309 8.41 17.63 -3.91
N ALA A 310 9.38 17.54 -4.83
CA ALA A 310 9.16 16.90 -6.13
C ALA A 310 9.40 15.39 -6.00
N THR A 311 8.52 14.57 -6.54
CA THR A 311 8.61 13.11 -6.43
C THR A 311 8.12 12.39 -7.68
N THR A 312 8.46 11.12 -7.78
CA THR A 312 7.77 10.16 -8.66
C THR A 312 6.57 9.55 -7.92
N ASN A 313 5.96 8.51 -8.50
CA ASN A 313 4.96 7.69 -7.81
C ASN A 313 5.47 7.01 -6.51
N ALA A 314 6.74 7.19 -6.14
CA ALA A 314 7.31 6.63 -4.90
C ALA A 314 6.62 7.13 -3.61
N LEU A 315 5.98 8.31 -3.65
CA LEU A 315 5.19 8.87 -2.55
C LEU A 315 3.66 8.71 -2.75
N GLU A 316 3.26 7.98 -3.76
CA GLU A 316 1.85 7.64 -3.99
C GLU A 316 1.35 6.64 -2.95
N LEU A 317 2.19 5.64 -2.60
CA LEU A 317 1.87 4.55 -1.69
C LEU A 317 2.70 4.61 -0.41
N GLY A 318 2.04 4.36 0.71
CA GLY A 318 2.66 3.81 1.91
C GLY A 318 3.57 4.72 2.74
N ILE A 319 3.46 6.03 2.61
CA ILE A 319 4.14 6.95 3.53
C ILE A 319 3.08 7.89 4.11
N ASP A 320 3.13 8.05 5.42
CA ASP A 320 2.25 8.98 6.13
C ASP A 320 2.67 10.44 5.89
N ILE A 321 2.57 10.85 4.63
CA ILE A 321 2.67 12.24 4.18
C ILE A 321 1.28 12.63 3.68
N ALA A 322 0.34 12.69 4.60
CA ALA A 322 -0.96 13.29 4.34
C ALA A 322 -0.93 14.76 4.74
N GLY A 323 -1.73 15.58 4.07
CA GLY A 323 -1.99 16.93 4.53
C GLY A 323 -1.12 18.00 3.90
N MET A 324 -0.76 17.84 2.64
CA MET A 324 -0.22 18.93 1.83
C MET A 324 -1.31 19.96 1.54
N ASP A 325 -0.96 21.23 1.49
CA ASP A 325 -1.89 22.29 1.09
C ASP A 325 -2.18 22.20 -0.42
N VAL A 326 -1.16 21.87 -1.20
CA VAL A 326 -1.24 21.76 -2.66
C VAL A 326 -0.58 20.47 -3.16
N VAL A 327 -1.24 19.79 -4.08
CA VAL A 327 -0.64 18.68 -4.84
C VAL A 327 -0.67 19.02 -6.32
N VAL A 328 0.44 18.84 -7.00
CA VAL A 328 0.58 19.04 -8.45
C VAL A 328 0.96 17.72 -9.09
N THR A 329 0.21 17.25 -10.08
CA THR A 329 0.51 16.04 -10.85
C THR A 329 0.79 16.42 -12.31
N ALA A 330 2.02 16.23 -12.77
CA ALA A 330 2.46 16.56 -14.12
C ALA A 330 2.39 15.34 -15.04
N GLY A 331 1.35 15.30 -15.85
CA GLY A 331 1.02 14.23 -16.78
C GLY A 331 0.26 13.08 -16.13
N TRP A 332 -0.48 12.34 -16.95
CA TRP A 332 -1.32 11.22 -16.52
C TRP A 332 -0.51 10.12 -15.83
N PRO A 333 -0.84 9.72 -14.60
CA PRO A 333 -0.05 8.75 -13.85
C PRO A 333 -0.27 7.29 -14.28
N GLY A 334 -1.18 7.05 -15.22
CA GLY A 334 -1.46 5.73 -15.77
C GLY A 334 -2.83 5.17 -15.44
N THR A 335 -3.40 5.51 -14.28
CA THR A 335 -4.75 5.12 -13.86
C THR A 335 -5.44 6.25 -13.11
N ARG A 336 -6.78 6.25 -13.09
CA ARG A 336 -7.56 7.17 -12.23
C ARG A 336 -7.27 6.92 -10.76
N SER A 337 -7.19 5.66 -10.37
CA SER A 337 -6.84 5.29 -9.00
C SER A 337 -5.53 5.95 -8.56
N SER A 338 -4.48 5.91 -9.39
CA SER A 338 -3.20 6.58 -9.11
C SER A 338 -3.36 8.11 -9.02
N LEU A 339 -4.11 8.74 -9.93
CA LEU A 339 -4.35 10.19 -9.87
C LEU A 339 -5.06 10.59 -8.57
N TRP A 340 -6.12 9.88 -8.20
CA TRP A 340 -6.87 10.16 -6.99
C TRP A 340 -6.07 9.86 -5.72
N GLN A 341 -5.16 8.88 -5.74
CA GLN A 341 -4.23 8.63 -4.62
C GLN A 341 -3.24 9.79 -4.45
N GLN A 342 -2.70 10.31 -5.57
CA GLN A 342 -1.85 11.50 -5.54
C GLN A 342 -2.64 12.72 -5.03
N PHE A 343 -3.83 12.96 -5.54
CA PHE A 343 -4.72 14.04 -5.07
C PHE A 343 -5.12 13.85 -3.60
N GLY A 344 -5.26 12.60 -3.15
CA GLY A 344 -5.53 12.26 -1.75
C GLY A 344 -4.45 12.70 -0.76
N ARG A 345 -3.26 13.07 -1.24
CA ARG A 345 -2.21 13.68 -0.42
C ARG A 345 -2.48 15.15 -0.11
N ALA A 346 -3.41 15.81 -0.83
CA ALA A 346 -3.86 17.15 -0.52
C ALA A 346 -4.97 17.14 0.54
N GLY A 347 -4.85 18.00 1.55
CA GLY A 347 -5.82 18.22 2.64
C GLY A 347 -5.35 17.72 3.99
N ARG A 348 -5.39 18.60 5.00
CA ARG A 348 -5.15 18.30 6.42
C ARG A 348 -6.46 18.33 7.18
N GLY A 349 -6.94 17.19 7.64
CA GLY A 349 -8.17 17.15 8.41
C GLY A 349 -9.35 17.74 7.63
N THR A 350 -9.87 18.88 8.08
CA THR A 350 -10.98 19.60 7.44
C THR A 350 -10.54 20.82 6.62
N SER A 351 -9.23 21.08 6.47
CA SER A 351 -8.73 22.25 5.72
C SER A 351 -8.92 22.06 4.21
N ALA A 352 -9.38 23.11 3.52
CA ALA A 352 -9.48 23.12 2.06
C ALA A 352 -8.09 22.89 1.42
N ALA A 353 -8.05 22.16 0.33
CA ALA A 353 -6.83 21.82 -0.36
C ALA A 353 -6.97 21.94 -1.88
N LEU A 354 -5.84 22.11 -2.56
CA LEU A 354 -5.77 22.22 -4.01
C LEU A 354 -5.05 21.01 -4.60
N ALA A 355 -5.67 20.38 -5.60
CA ALA A 355 -5.04 19.36 -6.42
C ALA A 355 -5.03 19.82 -7.88
N ALA A 356 -3.88 19.89 -8.51
CA ALA A 356 -3.73 20.32 -9.90
C ALA A 356 -3.20 19.18 -10.77
N PHE A 357 -3.93 18.85 -11.85
CA PHE A 357 -3.44 18.02 -12.92
C PHE A 357 -2.92 18.91 -14.05
N VAL A 358 -1.65 18.79 -14.38
CA VAL A 358 -1.00 19.56 -15.45
C VAL A 358 -0.80 18.64 -16.64
N ALA A 359 -1.57 18.88 -17.68
CA ALA A 359 -1.55 18.08 -18.91
C ALA A 359 -0.24 18.27 -19.68
N ARG A 360 0.32 17.17 -20.18
CA ARG A 360 1.40 17.19 -21.17
C ARG A 360 0.83 17.38 -22.58
N GLU A 361 1.69 17.68 -23.50
CA GLU A 361 1.37 17.69 -24.93
C GLU A 361 1.24 16.26 -25.46
N ASP A 362 0.23 15.52 -24.98
CA ASP A 362 -0.14 14.24 -25.55
C ASP A 362 -1.68 14.11 -25.64
N PRO A 363 -2.19 13.27 -26.55
CA PRO A 363 -3.62 13.19 -26.82
C PRO A 363 -4.46 12.79 -25.61
N LEU A 364 -3.94 11.93 -24.73
CA LEU A 364 -4.69 11.45 -23.56
C LEU A 364 -4.81 12.55 -22.51
N ASP A 365 -3.70 13.20 -22.17
CA ASP A 365 -3.70 14.29 -21.17
C ASP A 365 -4.60 15.43 -21.64
N THR A 366 -4.53 15.80 -22.93
CA THR A 366 -5.39 16.82 -23.55
C THR A 366 -6.87 16.44 -23.48
N TYR A 367 -7.21 15.19 -23.81
CA TYR A 367 -8.57 14.68 -23.71
C TYR A 367 -9.10 14.78 -22.28
N LEU A 368 -8.31 14.37 -21.28
CA LEU A 368 -8.73 14.38 -19.88
C LEU A 368 -8.99 15.80 -19.33
N VAL A 369 -8.25 16.80 -19.81
CA VAL A 369 -8.51 18.21 -19.43
C VAL A 369 -9.78 18.73 -20.10
N GLN A 370 -10.03 18.36 -21.35
CA GLN A 370 -11.22 18.78 -22.10
C GLN A 370 -12.50 18.02 -21.69
N HIS A 371 -12.34 16.84 -21.09
CA HIS A 371 -13.41 15.96 -20.64
C HIS A 371 -13.27 15.60 -19.16
N PRO A 372 -13.51 16.54 -18.24
CA PRO A 372 -13.35 16.31 -16.79
C PRO A 372 -14.18 15.13 -16.26
N GLU A 373 -15.32 14.86 -16.87
CA GLU A 373 -16.19 13.73 -16.56
C GLU A 373 -15.49 12.37 -16.72
N ALA A 374 -14.50 12.27 -17.57
CA ALA A 374 -13.69 11.07 -17.73
C ALA A 374 -12.86 10.75 -16.46
N LEU A 375 -12.57 11.76 -15.65
CA LEU A 375 -11.85 11.62 -14.38
C LEU A 375 -12.79 11.39 -13.19
N THR A 376 -14.01 11.93 -13.22
CA THR A 376 -14.90 12.03 -12.05
C THR A 376 -16.12 11.10 -12.14
N ALA A 377 -16.69 10.89 -13.33
CA ALA A 377 -17.95 10.17 -13.50
C ALA A 377 -17.79 8.68 -13.82
N GLN A 378 -16.59 8.22 -14.13
CA GLN A 378 -16.34 6.83 -14.48
C GLN A 378 -15.91 6.01 -13.26
N PRO A 379 -16.29 4.72 -13.15
CA PRO A 379 -15.77 3.87 -12.10
C PRO A 379 -14.25 3.71 -12.19
N PHE A 380 -13.61 3.45 -11.07
CA PHE A 380 -12.17 3.17 -11.03
C PHE A 380 -11.85 1.88 -11.79
N GLU A 381 -10.62 1.77 -12.24
CA GLU A 381 -10.13 0.58 -12.94
C GLU A 381 -10.10 -0.64 -12.01
N GLU A 382 -10.46 -1.81 -12.54
CA GLU A 382 -10.21 -3.06 -11.83
C GLU A 382 -8.71 -3.38 -11.76
N THR A 383 -8.32 -4.03 -10.68
CA THR A 383 -6.96 -4.59 -10.56
C THR A 383 -6.89 -5.87 -11.39
N ILE A 384 -6.20 -5.81 -12.51
CA ILE A 384 -6.09 -6.92 -13.46
C ILE A 384 -4.78 -7.69 -13.25
N PHE A 385 -4.89 -8.99 -13.07
CA PHE A 385 -3.80 -9.98 -13.04
C PHE A 385 -4.37 -11.37 -13.28
N ASP A 386 -3.52 -12.29 -13.74
CA ASP A 386 -3.93 -13.65 -14.07
C ASP A 386 -3.03 -14.68 -13.35
N PRO A 387 -3.51 -15.27 -12.24
CA PRO A 387 -2.79 -16.31 -11.53
C PRO A 387 -2.82 -17.68 -12.25
N SER A 388 -3.66 -17.83 -13.28
CA SER A 388 -3.75 -19.05 -14.07
C SER A 388 -2.73 -19.13 -15.22
N ASN A 389 -1.98 -18.02 -15.48
CA ASN A 389 -0.95 -17.99 -16.50
C ASN A 389 0.10 -19.10 -16.24
N PRO A 390 0.26 -20.08 -17.16
CA PRO A 390 1.13 -21.25 -16.94
C PRO A 390 2.59 -20.86 -16.64
N ASN A 391 3.08 -19.76 -17.22
CA ASN A 391 4.46 -19.30 -17.00
C ASN A 391 4.69 -18.78 -15.58
N VAL A 392 3.64 -18.32 -14.91
CA VAL A 392 3.68 -17.89 -13.51
C VAL A 392 3.29 -19.03 -12.58
N LEU A 393 2.27 -19.81 -12.96
CA LEU A 393 1.72 -20.88 -12.14
C LEU A 393 2.72 -22.05 -11.97
N ALA A 394 3.39 -22.51 -13.02
CA ALA A 394 4.28 -23.66 -12.97
C ALA A 394 5.41 -23.53 -11.93
N PRO A 395 6.18 -22.41 -11.86
CA PRO A 395 7.19 -22.23 -10.81
C PRO A 395 6.59 -22.22 -9.39
N HIS A 396 5.37 -21.69 -9.23
CA HIS A 396 4.71 -21.68 -7.92
C HIS A 396 4.20 -23.06 -7.50
N LEU A 397 3.74 -23.90 -8.44
CA LEU A 397 3.38 -25.28 -8.16
C LEU A 397 4.61 -26.11 -7.77
N LEU A 398 5.75 -25.92 -8.43
CA LEU A 398 7.02 -26.55 -8.02
C LEU A 398 7.43 -26.13 -6.61
N ALA A 399 7.34 -24.83 -6.29
CA ALA A 399 7.63 -24.34 -4.95
C ALA A 399 6.64 -24.90 -3.91
N ALA A 400 5.35 -24.94 -4.24
CA ALA A 400 4.32 -25.50 -3.38
C ALA A 400 4.53 -27.02 -3.11
N ALA A 401 4.92 -27.78 -4.14
CA ALA A 401 5.25 -29.19 -4.00
C ALA A 401 6.49 -29.45 -3.16
N HIS A 402 7.45 -28.52 -3.19
CA HIS A 402 8.63 -28.56 -2.31
C HIS A 402 8.27 -28.27 -0.84
N GLU A 403 7.32 -27.39 -0.61
CA GLU A 403 6.85 -27.04 0.74
C GLU A 403 6.02 -28.17 1.35
N LEU A 404 5.05 -28.66 0.62
CA LEU A 404 4.17 -29.78 0.98
C LEU A 404 3.77 -30.56 -0.27
N PRO A 405 3.58 -31.89 -0.21
CA PRO A 405 3.01 -32.64 -1.32
C PRO A 405 1.66 -32.03 -1.76
N ILE A 406 1.46 -31.86 -3.06
CA ILE A 406 0.19 -31.42 -3.63
C ILE A 406 -0.71 -32.62 -3.84
N SER A 407 -1.95 -32.57 -3.36
CA SER A 407 -2.95 -33.61 -3.60
C SER A 407 -3.86 -33.24 -4.78
N ASN A 408 -4.47 -34.25 -5.42
CA ASN A 408 -5.40 -34.05 -6.53
C ASN A 408 -6.68 -33.27 -6.12
N ASP A 409 -7.05 -33.32 -4.83
CA ASP A 409 -8.24 -32.66 -4.28
C ASP A 409 -7.95 -31.26 -3.77
N GLU A 410 -6.80 -30.70 -4.11
CA GLU A 410 -6.39 -29.40 -3.58
C GLU A 410 -6.99 -28.24 -4.39
N HIS A 411 -7.84 -27.45 -3.73
CA HIS A 411 -8.53 -26.29 -4.33
C HIS A 411 -7.81 -24.94 -4.12
N ALA A 412 -6.59 -24.97 -3.58
CA ALA A 412 -5.85 -23.73 -3.31
C ALA A 412 -5.39 -23.00 -4.59
N PHE A 413 -5.19 -23.74 -5.68
CA PHE A 413 -4.65 -23.22 -6.94
C PHE A 413 -5.74 -23.00 -8.00
N PRO A 414 -5.45 -22.29 -9.11
CA PRO A 414 -6.36 -22.11 -10.23
C PRO A 414 -6.79 -23.44 -10.88
N GLU A 415 -7.94 -23.44 -11.54
CA GLU A 415 -8.55 -24.65 -12.13
C GLU A 415 -7.64 -25.40 -13.11
N ASN A 416 -6.79 -24.69 -13.86
CA ASN A 416 -5.85 -25.28 -14.81
C ASN A 416 -4.59 -25.87 -14.15
N SER A 417 -4.51 -25.93 -12.83
CA SER A 417 -3.32 -26.43 -12.10
C SER A 417 -3.05 -27.90 -12.37
N GLY A 418 -4.10 -28.71 -12.58
CA GLY A 418 -3.97 -30.14 -12.94
C GLY A 418 -3.18 -30.34 -14.22
N GLU A 419 -3.53 -29.61 -15.28
CA GLU A 419 -2.83 -29.70 -16.57
C GLU A 419 -1.35 -29.29 -16.44
N VAL A 420 -1.07 -28.25 -15.67
CA VAL A 420 0.30 -27.78 -15.42
C VAL A 420 1.09 -28.79 -14.59
N LEU A 421 0.47 -29.45 -13.60
CA LEU A 421 1.10 -30.48 -12.79
C LEU A 421 1.45 -31.72 -13.66
N ASP A 422 0.55 -32.13 -14.55
CA ASP A 422 0.80 -33.23 -15.49
C ASP A 422 1.98 -32.92 -16.41
N GLU A 423 2.05 -31.69 -16.94
CA GLU A 423 3.21 -31.27 -17.76
C GLU A 423 4.52 -31.28 -16.96
N LEU A 424 4.50 -30.81 -15.72
CA LEU A 424 5.68 -30.83 -14.85
C LEU A 424 6.10 -32.25 -14.51
N GLY A 425 5.14 -33.15 -14.32
CA GLY A 425 5.37 -34.58 -14.14
C GLY A 425 6.00 -35.24 -15.39
N ALA A 426 5.45 -34.97 -16.59
CA ALA A 426 5.99 -35.46 -17.85
C ALA A 426 7.42 -34.99 -18.12
N ARG A 427 7.79 -33.80 -17.67
CA ARG A 427 9.16 -33.27 -17.71
C ARG A 427 10.08 -33.81 -16.61
N GLY A 428 9.59 -34.65 -15.71
CA GLY A 428 10.36 -35.22 -14.60
C GLY A 428 10.69 -34.22 -13.49
N LEU A 429 10.05 -33.05 -13.47
CA LEU A 429 10.24 -31.99 -12.45
C LEU A 429 9.43 -32.29 -11.18
N LEU A 430 8.36 -33.04 -11.27
CA LEU A 430 7.55 -33.57 -10.17
C LEU A 430 7.49 -35.09 -10.23
N ARG A 431 7.33 -35.71 -9.07
CA ARG A 431 7.10 -37.16 -8.95
C ARG A 431 5.80 -37.43 -8.22
N LEU A 432 4.96 -38.26 -8.80
CA LEU A 432 3.82 -38.87 -8.09
C LEU A 432 4.35 -39.74 -6.93
N ARG A 433 3.75 -39.61 -5.78
CA ARG A 433 3.99 -40.46 -4.62
C ARG A 433 2.87 -41.48 -4.45
#